data_88e136ea726c0cb106d6fd1b4886e2ba
#
_entry.id   88e136ea726c0cb106d6fd1b4886e2ba
#
_cell.length_a   1.000
_cell.length_b   1.000
_cell.length_c   1.000
_cell.angle_alpha   90.00
_cell.angle_beta   90.00
_cell.angle_gamma   90.00
#
_symmetry.space_group_name_H-M   'P 1'
#
loop_
_entity.id
_entity.type
_entity.pdbx_description
1 polymer ?
#
loop_
_entity_poly.entity_id
_entity_poly.type
_entity_poly.pdbx_seq_one_letter_code
_entity_poly.pdbx_strand_id
1 'polypeptide(L)'
;LKDININTILSSKDLIKKLNIKDEINFKSKKFSKNLIDDLSLNINLAYGRLVYSKKISISKNSLKCSGDINLLNEYPILYFDCSIISNDKKKFLKKFSIKYVNKNELFEMNVKGNINVLSNKINFKNIIVNRNYKASKEDLNYFKQSFETILFDKDFSGIFNYDKIKKFILEVS
;
A
#
# COMPACT_ATOMS: atom_id res chain seq x y z
N LEU A 1 9.89 14.88 3.41
CA LEU A 1 10.72 13.82 2.84
C LEU A 1 11.15 14.29 1.46
N LYS A 2 12.27 15.05 1.40
CA LYS A 2 12.92 15.40 0.13
C LYS A 2 13.43 14.12 -0.51
N ASP A 3 12.93 13.83 -1.69
CA ASP A 3 13.50 13.02 -2.77
C ASP A 3 14.43 11.85 -2.37
N ILE A 4 13.89 10.86 -1.65
CA ILE A 4 14.56 9.56 -1.59
C ILE A 4 14.35 8.90 -2.96
N ASN A 5 15.32 9.11 -3.84
CA ASN A 5 15.33 8.45 -5.13
C ASN A 5 15.70 6.98 -4.92
N ILE A 6 14.83 6.06 -5.30
CA ILE A 6 15.06 4.63 -5.17
C ILE A 6 16.36 4.19 -5.88
N ASN A 7 16.73 4.84 -6.98
CA ASN A 7 17.98 4.59 -7.69
C ASN A 7 19.20 4.89 -6.83
N THR A 8 19.15 5.92 -5.98
CA THR A 8 20.23 6.24 -5.03
C THR A 8 20.39 5.15 -3.98
N ILE A 9 19.29 4.59 -3.48
CA ILE A 9 19.33 3.45 -2.55
C ILE A 9 19.95 2.25 -3.26
N LEU A 10 19.50 1.92 -4.46
CA LEU A 10 19.96 0.74 -5.19
C LEU A 10 21.41 0.86 -5.67
N SER A 11 21.94 2.07 -5.88
CA SER A 11 23.38 2.27 -6.18
C SER A 11 24.29 2.01 -4.98
N SER A 12 23.74 1.98 -3.76
CA SER A 12 24.49 1.79 -2.51
C SER A 12 24.53 0.33 -2.04
N LYS A 13 24.55 -0.64 -2.95
CA LYS A 13 24.45 -2.09 -2.64
C LYS A 13 25.48 -2.58 -1.62
N ASP A 14 26.73 -2.09 -1.69
CA ASP A 14 27.79 -2.51 -0.76
C ASP A 14 27.55 -2.03 0.67
N LEU A 15 26.90 -0.88 0.82
CA LEU A 15 26.45 -0.40 2.12
C LEU A 15 25.25 -1.22 2.61
N ILE A 16 24.25 -1.43 1.76
CA ILE A 16 23.02 -2.18 2.08
C ILE A 16 23.33 -3.60 2.53
N LYS A 17 24.32 -4.29 1.93
CA LYS A 17 24.78 -5.62 2.36
C LYS A 17 25.24 -5.68 3.81
N LYS A 18 25.78 -4.57 4.34
CA LYS A 18 26.33 -4.48 5.70
C LYS A 18 25.30 -4.01 6.73
N LEU A 19 24.13 -3.53 6.28
CA LEU A 19 23.09 -3.05 7.18
C LEU A 19 22.33 -4.21 7.81
N ASN A 20 22.13 -4.08 9.13
CA ASN A 20 21.22 -4.91 9.90
C ASN A 20 20.42 -3.98 10.81
N ILE A 21 19.19 -3.67 10.40
CA ILE A 21 18.32 -2.69 11.04
C ILE A 21 17.00 -3.37 11.36
N LYS A 22 16.58 -3.25 12.61
CA LYS A 22 15.23 -3.62 13.05
C LYS A 22 14.62 -2.40 13.73
N ASP A 23 13.54 -1.89 13.18
CA ASP A 23 12.90 -0.68 13.67
C ASP A 23 11.39 -0.81 13.70
N GLU A 24 10.77 -0.08 14.64
CA GLU A 24 9.33 0.00 14.81
C GLU A 24 8.91 1.47 14.91
N ILE A 25 8.06 1.89 13.98
CA ILE A 25 7.53 3.24 13.92
C ILE A 25 6.05 3.19 14.30
N ASN A 26 5.69 3.89 15.38
CA ASN A 26 4.32 4.01 15.83
C ASN A 26 3.86 5.47 15.78
N PHE A 27 2.69 5.69 15.20
CA PHE A 27 2.02 6.99 15.17
C PHE A 27 0.59 6.84 15.66
N LYS A 28 0.16 7.76 16.52
CA LYS A 28 -1.22 7.86 16.98
C LYS A 28 -1.71 9.29 16.85
N SER A 29 -2.81 9.46 16.15
CA SER A 29 -3.43 10.76 15.95
C SER A 29 -4.03 11.29 17.26
N LYS A 30 -3.97 12.61 17.49
CA LYS A 30 -4.66 13.25 18.61
C LYS A 30 -6.18 13.14 18.44
N LYS A 31 -6.92 13.01 19.55
CA LYS A 31 -8.36 12.67 19.61
C LYS A 31 -9.29 13.57 18.78
N PHE A 32 -8.91 14.80 18.48
CA PHE A 32 -9.69 15.75 17.67
C PHE A 32 -8.97 16.22 16.41
N SER A 33 -7.98 15.45 15.94
CA SER A 33 -7.28 15.83 14.71
C SER A 33 -8.13 15.47 13.48
N LYS A 34 -8.02 16.30 12.44
CA LYS A 34 -8.61 16.03 11.12
C LYS A 34 -7.75 15.05 10.27
N ASN A 35 -6.82 14.35 10.90
CA ASN A 35 -5.92 13.45 10.19
C ASN A 35 -6.68 12.31 9.51
N LEU A 36 -6.22 11.92 8.34
CA LEU A 36 -6.74 10.77 7.61
C LEU A 36 -6.51 9.48 8.40
N ILE A 37 -5.31 9.32 8.96
CA ILE A 37 -4.87 8.13 9.69
C ILE A 37 -5.09 8.36 11.18
N ASP A 38 -5.78 7.42 11.84
CA ASP A 38 -5.98 7.42 13.29
C ASP A 38 -4.76 6.81 13.99
N ASP A 39 -4.29 5.65 13.54
CA ASP A 39 -3.12 4.94 14.05
C ASP A 39 -2.31 4.33 12.90
N LEU A 40 -1.00 4.31 13.06
CA LEU A 40 -0.06 3.61 12.18
C LEU A 40 0.95 2.85 13.05
N SER A 41 1.18 1.58 12.73
CA SER A 41 2.33 0.82 13.20
C SER A 41 3.04 0.25 11.98
N LEU A 42 4.35 0.48 11.89
CA LEU A 42 5.22 0.01 10.81
C LEU A 42 6.44 -0.66 11.44
N ASN A 43 6.60 -1.96 11.19
CA ASN A 43 7.81 -2.71 11.56
C ASN A 43 8.64 -2.93 10.31
N ILE A 44 9.93 -2.68 10.41
CA ILE A 44 10.91 -2.82 9.34
C ILE A 44 12.05 -3.69 9.84
N ASN A 45 12.44 -4.66 9.04
CA ASN A 45 13.64 -5.46 9.26
C ASN A 45 14.45 -5.49 7.96
N LEU A 46 15.59 -4.85 7.95
CA LEU A 46 16.55 -4.87 6.84
C LEU A 46 17.78 -5.65 7.30
N ALA A 47 18.02 -6.80 6.69
CA ALA A 47 19.17 -7.61 6.97
C ALA A 47 19.78 -8.14 5.66
N TYR A 48 21.08 -7.92 5.48
CA TYR A 48 21.84 -8.41 4.34
C TYR A 48 21.21 -8.11 2.98
N GLY A 49 20.62 -6.91 2.86
CA GLY A 49 19.98 -6.45 1.63
C GLY A 49 18.52 -6.87 1.45
N ARG A 50 17.98 -7.75 2.29
CA ARG A 50 16.57 -8.09 2.29
C ARG A 50 15.83 -7.23 3.30
N LEU A 51 14.87 -6.46 2.81
CA LEU A 51 13.96 -5.66 3.63
C LEU A 51 12.62 -6.40 3.73
N VAL A 52 12.22 -6.68 4.96
CA VAL A 52 10.89 -7.24 5.30
C VAL A 52 10.13 -6.18 6.08
N TYR A 53 8.86 -5.98 5.76
CA TYR A 53 8.03 -5.02 6.47
C TYR A 53 6.67 -5.59 6.83
N SER A 54 6.10 -5.07 7.92
CA SER A 54 4.68 -5.20 8.23
C SER A 54 4.12 -3.86 8.66
N LYS A 55 2.94 -3.52 8.15
CA LYS A 55 2.29 -2.24 8.37
C LYS A 55 0.84 -2.46 8.77
N LYS A 56 0.39 -1.75 9.81
CA LYS A 56 -1.02 -1.68 10.22
C LYS A 56 -1.43 -0.21 10.26
N ILE A 57 -2.51 0.13 9.57
CA ILE A 57 -3.08 1.47 9.55
C ILE A 57 -4.52 1.38 10.00
N SER A 58 -4.95 2.30 10.86
CA SER A 58 -6.35 2.50 11.23
C SER A 58 -6.88 3.81 10.63
N ILE A 59 -8.04 3.74 9.98
CA ILE A 59 -8.74 4.89 9.38
C ILE A 59 -10.21 4.80 9.77
N SER A 60 -10.72 5.70 10.64
CA SER A 60 -12.11 5.66 11.13
C SER A 60 -12.53 4.28 11.65
N LYS A 61 -11.67 3.64 12.45
CA LYS A 61 -11.86 2.29 13.00
C LYS A 61 -11.82 1.16 11.95
N ASN A 62 -11.50 1.45 10.70
CA ASN A 62 -11.23 0.46 9.68
C ASN A 62 -9.75 0.08 9.71
N SER A 63 -9.42 -1.15 9.43
CA SER A 63 -8.05 -1.67 9.52
C SER A 63 -7.52 -2.01 8.13
N LEU A 64 -6.34 -1.48 7.82
CA LEU A 64 -5.52 -1.88 6.68
C LEU A 64 -4.25 -2.52 7.24
N LYS A 65 -3.98 -3.76 6.87
CA LYS A 65 -2.74 -4.47 7.20
C LYS A 65 -2.04 -4.84 5.91
N CYS A 66 -0.74 -4.59 5.84
CA CYS A 66 0.10 -5.02 4.73
C CYS A 66 1.40 -5.58 5.26
N SER A 67 1.87 -6.65 4.66
CA SER A 67 3.21 -7.19 4.87
C SER A 67 3.85 -7.53 3.52
N GLY A 68 5.15 -7.59 3.51
CA GLY A 68 5.88 -7.94 2.31
C GLY A 68 7.38 -7.89 2.48
N ASP A 69 8.08 -8.11 1.38
CA ASP A 69 9.51 -8.06 1.34
C ASP A 69 10.06 -7.65 -0.02
N ILE A 70 11.29 -7.19 -0.03
CA ILE A 70 12.05 -6.87 -1.22
C ILE A 70 13.53 -7.20 -0.99
N ASN A 71 14.17 -7.83 -1.99
CA ASN A 71 15.62 -7.96 -2.00
C ASN A 71 16.22 -6.80 -2.81
N LEU A 72 16.86 -5.85 -2.10
CA LEU A 72 17.46 -4.66 -2.67
C LEU A 72 18.76 -4.93 -3.44
N LEU A 73 19.34 -6.12 -3.30
CA LEU A 73 20.59 -6.50 -3.99
C LEU A 73 20.32 -7.06 -5.39
N ASN A 74 19.10 -7.44 -5.70
CA ASN A 74 18.74 -7.90 -7.03
C ASN A 74 18.99 -6.80 -8.06
N GLU A 75 19.25 -7.20 -9.29
CA GLU A 75 19.36 -6.26 -10.43
C GLU A 75 18.01 -5.58 -10.69
N TYR A 76 16.92 -6.35 -10.59
CA TYR A 76 15.54 -5.89 -10.72
C TYR A 76 14.80 -6.17 -9.41
N PRO A 77 14.87 -5.24 -8.42
CA PRO A 77 14.21 -5.45 -7.14
C PRO A 77 12.69 -5.48 -7.28
N ILE A 78 12.09 -6.54 -6.75
CA ILE A 78 10.64 -6.76 -6.76
C ILE A 78 10.15 -6.72 -5.33
N LEU A 79 9.27 -5.77 -5.03
CA LEU A 79 8.56 -5.65 -3.77
C LEU A 79 7.33 -6.57 -3.80
N TYR A 80 7.32 -7.61 -2.98
CA TYR A 80 6.13 -8.44 -2.76
C TYR A 80 5.27 -7.81 -1.68
N PHE A 81 3.94 -7.98 -1.83
CA PHE A 81 2.98 -7.50 -0.83
C PHE A 81 1.81 -8.46 -0.66
N ASP A 82 1.31 -8.51 0.57
CA ASP A 82 0.07 -9.17 1.00
C ASP A 82 -0.67 -8.19 1.90
N CYS A 83 -1.80 -7.66 1.42
CA CYS A 83 -2.57 -6.65 2.10
C CYS A 83 -3.99 -7.11 2.39
N SER A 84 -4.52 -6.77 3.55
CA SER A 84 -5.92 -6.95 3.92
C SER A 84 -6.54 -5.64 4.38
N ILE A 85 -7.75 -5.35 3.90
CA ILE A 85 -8.56 -4.22 4.31
C ILE A 85 -9.82 -4.78 4.95
N ILE A 86 -10.12 -4.37 6.17
CA ILE A 86 -11.36 -4.71 6.87
C ILE A 86 -12.04 -3.41 7.26
N SER A 87 -13.20 -3.16 6.69
CA SER A 87 -14.02 -1.99 6.95
C SER A 87 -15.36 -2.39 7.54
N ASN A 88 -15.56 -2.08 8.81
CA ASN A 88 -16.86 -2.26 9.50
C ASN A 88 -17.85 -1.14 9.15
N ASP A 89 -17.39 -0.08 8.54
CA ASP A 89 -18.18 1.08 8.13
C ASP A 89 -17.58 1.69 6.86
N LYS A 90 -17.97 1.11 5.72
CA LYS A 90 -17.52 1.55 4.38
C LYS A 90 -17.83 3.03 4.15
N LYS A 91 -18.99 3.51 4.62
CA LYS A 91 -19.41 4.90 4.49
C LYS A 91 -18.46 5.86 5.22
N LYS A 92 -18.07 5.55 6.46
CA LYS A 92 -17.12 6.37 7.22
C LYS A 92 -15.71 6.30 6.61
N PHE A 93 -15.30 5.13 6.12
CA PHE A 93 -14.02 4.97 5.44
C PHE A 93 -13.94 5.89 4.21
N LEU A 94 -14.92 5.80 3.30
CA LEU A 94 -14.97 6.61 2.08
C LEU A 94 -15.13 8.11 2.37
N LYS A 95 -15.87 8.49 3.43
CA LYS A 95 -16.01 9.88 3.86
C LYS A 95 -14.64 10.52 4.23
N LYS A 96 -13.68 9.76 4.74
CA LYS A 96 -12.32 10.26 5.02
C LYS A 96 -11.59 10.69 3.74
N PHE A 97 -11.94 10.10 2.61
CA PHE A 97 -11.45 10.50 1.28
C PHE A 97 -12.37 11.52 0.59
N SER A 98 -13.34 12.10 1.31
CA SER A 98 -14.35 13.02 0.74
C SER A 98 -15.13 12.37 -0.42
N ILE A 99 -15.40 11.07 -0.31
CA ILE A 99 -16.19 10.30 -1.28
C ILE A 99 -17.58 10.08 -0.69
N LYS A 100 -18.63 10.47 -1.44
CA LYS A 100 -20.02 10.20 -1.06
C LYS A 100 -20.34 8.74 -1.37
N TYR A 101 -20.91 8.05 -0.38
CA TYR A 101 -21.40 6.68 -0.52
C TYR A 101 -22.87 6.63 -0.16
N VAL A 102 -23.71 6.21 -1.09
CA VAL A 102 -25.18 6.30 -0.98
C VAL A 102 -25.80 4.96 -0.53
N ASN A 103 -25.12 3.84 -0.78
CA ASN A 103 -25.63 2.50 -0.48
C ASN A 103 -25.67 2.20 1.03
N LYS A 104 -26.36 1.12 1.41
CA LYS A 104 -26.37 0.62 2.79
C LYS A 104 -24.95 0.36 3.27
N ASN A 105 -24.72 0.65 4.55
CA ASN A 105 -23.42 0.41 5.15
C ASN A 105 -23.23 -1.09 5.36
N GLU A 106 -22.25 -1.67 4.69
CA GLU A 106 -21.97 -3.11 4.72
C GLU A 106 -20.52 -3.35 5.18
N LEU A 107 -20.33 -4.51 5.82
CA LEU A 107 -18.98 -5.00 6.08
C LEU A 107 -18.27 -5.20 4.74
N PHE A 108 -17.08 -4.63 4.64
CA PHE A 108 -16.23 -4.78 3.47
C PHE A 108 -14.89 -5.39 3.89
N GLU A 109 -14.56 -6.51 3.30
CA GLU A 109 -13.27 -7.17 3.47
C GLU A 109 -12.62 -7.34 2.09
N MET A 110 -11.35 -6.94 1.96
CA MET A 110 -10.61 -7.14 0.72
C MET A 110 -9.20 -7.65 1.04
N ASN A 111 -8.78 -8.71 0.36
CA ASN A 111 -7.43 -9.26 0.43
C ASN A 111 -6.78 -9.12 -0.93
N VAL A 112 -5.59 -8.52 -0.97
CA VAL A 112 -4.86 -8.21 -2.20
C VAL A 112 -3.43 -8.70 -2.07
N LYS A 113 -2.99 -9.55 -3.01
CA LYS A 113 -1.61 -10.03 -3.11
C LYS A 113 -1.03 -9.68 -4.47
N GLY A 114 0.24 -9.33 -4.46
CA GLY A 114 0.92 -8.99 -5.71
C GLY A 114 2.37 -8.66 -5.52
N ASN A 115 2.92 -8.02 -6.54
CA ASN A 115 4.27 -7.51 -6.52
C ASN A 115 4.41 -6.23 -7.35
N ILE A 116 5.44 -5.45 -7.05
CA ILE A 116 5.79 -4.22 -7.76
C ILE A 116 7.25 -4.32 -8.18
N ASN A 117 7.52 -4.13 -9.47
CA ASN A 117 8.87 -3.84 -9.94
C ASN A 117 9.12 -2.35 -9.66
N VAL A 118 10.00 -2.06 -8.70
CA VAL A 118 10.20 -0.69 -8.21
C VAL A 118 11.01 0.19 -9.16
N LEU A 119 11.75 -0.41 -10.11
CA LEU A 119 12.49 0.33 -11.14
C LEU A 119 11.60 0.75 -12.32
N SER A 120 10.73 -0.15 -12.75
CA SER A 120 9.86 0.09 -13.90
C SER A 120 8.51 0.67 -13.52
N ASN A 121 8.21 0.82 -12.23
CA ASN A 121 6.91 1.25 -11.71
C ASN A 121 5.75 0.40 -12.25
N LYS A 122 5.95 -0.94 -12.30
CA LYS A 122 4.96 -1.89 -12.77
C LYS A 122 4.45 -2.74 -11.62
N ILE A 123 3.12 -2.81 -11.51
CA ILE A 123 2.45 -3.67 -10.53
C ILE A 123 1.91 -4.93 -11.20
N ASN A 124 1.89 -6.03 -10.45
CA ASN A 124 1.22 -7.26 -10.86
C ASN A 124 0.38 -7.76 -9.68
N PHE A 125 -0.93 -7.70 -9.81
CA PHE A 125 -1.86 -8.29 -8.87
C PHE A 125 -1.97 -9.79 -9.14
N LYS A 126 -1.60 -10.61 -8.16
CA LYS A 126 -1.71 -12.08 -8.25
C LYS A 126 -3.11 -12.55 -7.86
N ASN A 127 -3.71 -11.86 -6.88
CA ASN A 127 -5.01 -12.24 -6.35
C ASN A 127 -5.67 -11.05 -5.67
N ILE A 128 -6.97 -10.86 -5.92
CA ILE A 128 -7.84 -9.93 -5.19
C ILE A 128 -9.09 -10.72 -4.81
N ILE A 129 -9.39 -10.76 -3.51
CA ILE A 129 -10.59 -11.43 -2.97
C ILE A 129 -11.37 -10.37 -2.19
N VAL A 130 -12.66 -10.25 -2.50
CA VAL A 130 -13.58 -9.32 -1.83
C VAL A 130 -14.66 -10.11 -1.10
N ASN A 131 -14.91 -9.76 0.16
CA ASN A 131 -15.94 -10.35 1.03
C ASN A 131 -15.88 -11.89 1.08
N ARG A 132 -14.70 -12.47 0.93
CA ARG A 132 -14.39 -13.92 0.96
C ARG A 132 -15.03 -14.74 -0.16
N ASN A 133 -15.96 -14.21 -0.91
CA ASN A 133 -16.74 -14.93 -1.92
C ASN A 133 -16.48 -14.48 -3.36
N TYR A 134 -16.04 -13.26 -3.57
CA TYR A 134 -15.68 -12.77 -4.90
C TYR A 134 -14.17 -12.81 -5.10
N LYS A 135 -13.73 -13.58 -6.09
CA LYS A 135 -12.34 -13.61 -6.55
C LYS A 135 -12.26 -12.91 -7.91
N ALA A 136 -11.42 -11.89 -8.00
CA ALA A 136 -11.23 -11.11 -9.21
C ALA A 136 -10.83 -11.99 -10.41
N SER A 137 -11.47 -11.77 -11.55
CA SER A 137 -11.14 -12.39 -12.83
C SER A 137 -9.80 -11.86 -13.38
N LYS A 138 -9.32 -12.42 -14.50
CA LYS A 138 -8.14 -11.89 -15.17
C LYS A 138 -8.38 -10.47 -15.72
N GLU A 139 -9.59 -10.21 -16.20
CA GLU A 139 -10.01 -8.91 -16.70
C GLU A 139 -9.99 -7.88 -15.56
N ASP A 140 -10.57 -8.21 -14.40
CA ASP A 140 -10.55 -7.34 -13.22
C ASP A 140 -9.13 -7.03 -12.77
N LEU A 141 -8.27 -8.06 -12.65
CA LEU A 141 -6.88 -7.87 -12.26
C LEU A 141 -6.14 -6.95 -13.23
N ASN A 142 -6.42 -7.05 -14.53
CA ASN A 142 -5.83 -6.19 -15.54
C ASN A 142 -6.36 -4.75 -15.44
N TYR A 143 -7.66 -4.57 -15.22
CA TYR A 143 -8.27 -3.26 -14.98
C TYR A 143 -7.66 -2.57 -13.75
N PHE A 144 -7.60 -3.27 -12.62
CA PHE A 144 -6.97 -2.75 -11.40
C PHE A 144 -5.51 -2.38 -11.62
N LYS A 145 -4.76 -3.21 -12.35
CA LYS A 145 -3.37 -2.93 -12.72
C LYS A 145 -3.25 -1.65 -13.53
N GLN A 146 -4.03 -1.51 -14.59
CA GLN A 146 -4.00 -0.32 -15.46
C GLN A 146 -4.37 0.94 -14.69
N SER A 147 -5.46 0.91 -13.92
CA SER A 147 -5.90 2.03 -13.09
C SER A 147 -4.84 2.41 -12.05
N PHE A 148 -4.22 1.41 -11.39
CA PHE A 148 -3.16 1.63 -10.41
C PHE A 148 -1.93 2.30 -11.06
N GLU A 149 -1.42 1.75 -12.16
CA GLU A 149 -0.24 2.27 -12.86
C GLU A 149 -0.49 3.67 -13.40
N THR A 150 -1.66 3.90 -14.03
CA THR A 150 -1.99 5.21 -14.63
C THR A 150 -2.20 6.30 -13.59
N ILE A 151 -2.78 5.98 -12.44
CA ILE A 151 -3.13 6.99 -11.43
C ILE A 151 -2.00 7.17 -10.41
N LEU A 152 -1.46 6.07 -9.89
CA LEU A 152 -0.52 6.12 -8.76
C LEU A 152 0.95 6.13 -9.21
N PHE A 153 1.26 5.53 -10.36
CA PHE A 153 2.60 5.46 -10.91
C PHE A 153 2.78 6.30 -12.19
N ASP A 154 1.92 7.31 -12.41
CA ASP A 154 1.96 8.17 -13.60
C ASP A 154 3.32 8.83 -13.85
N LYS A 155 4.05 9.17 -12.78
CA LYS A 155 5.39 9.75 -12.84
C LYS A 155 6.45 8.85 -12.21
N ASP A 156 6.16 8.34 -11.01
CA ASP A 156 7.07 7.52 -10.23
C ASP A 156 6.34 6.79 -9.09
N PHE A 157 7.09 6.04 -8.29
CA PHE A 157 6.60 5.30 -7.14
C PHE A 157 5.98 6.20 -6.03
N SER A 158 6.31 7.49 -5.98
CA SER A 158 5.87 8.40 -4.91
C SER A 158 4.38 8.69 -4.91
N GLY A 159 3.69 8.45 -6.05
CA GLY A 159 2.25 8.67 -6.16
C GLY A 159 1.40 7.87 -5.17
N ILE A 160 1.91 6.74 -4.66
CA ILE A 160 1.24 5.97 -3.58
C ILE A 160 1.18 6.72 -2.24
N PHE A 161 1.93 7.80 -2.07
CA PHE A 161 1.90 8.68 -0.90
C PHE A 161 1.11 9.97 -1.15
N ASN A 162 0.61 10.18 -2.38
CA ASN A 162 -0.15 11.37 -2.75
C ASN A 162 -1.64 11.14 -2.47
N TYR A 163 -2.22 11.96 -1.58
CA TYR A 163 -3.61 11.85 -1.16
C TYR A 163 -4.60 11.95 -2.33
N ASP A 164 -4.40 12.92 -3.23
CA ASP A 164 -5.32 13.15 -4.34
C ASP A 164 -5.31 12.01 -5.36
N LYS A 165 -4.14 11.42 -5.61
CA LYS A 165 -3.99 10.24 -6.46
C LYS A 165 -4.63 9.00 -5.81
N ILE A 166 -4.43 8.79 -4.50
CA ILE A 166 -5.09 7.72 -3.75
C ILE A 166 -6.61 7.88 -3.81
N LYS A 167 -7.11 9.09 -3.58
CA LYS A 167 -8.54 9.40 -3.68
C LYS A 167 -9.08 9.09 -5.09
N LYS A 168 -8.38 9.55 -6.14
CA LYS A 168 -8.74 9.28 -7.54
C LYS A 168 -8.78 7.79 -7.82
N PHE A 169 -7.77 7.03 -7.37
CA PHE A 169 -7.75 5.58 -7.52
C PHE A 169 -8.93 4.90 -6.82
N ILE A 170 -9.23 5.29 -5.57
CA ILE A 170 -10.39 4.73 -4.85
C ILE A 170 -11.71 5.02 -5.60
N LEU A 171 -11.87 6.22 -6.14
CA LEU A 171 -13.05 6.59 -6.94
C LEU A 171 -13.17 5.77 -8.21
N GLU A 172 -12.05 5.46 -8.86
CA GLU A 172 -12.01 4.68 -10.10
C GLU A 172 -12.42 3.22 -9.88
N VAL A 173 -12.04 2.64 -8.73
CA VAL A 173 -12.23 1.20 -8.46
C VAL A 173 -13.39 0.90 -7.51
N SER A 174 -14.15 1.89 -7.04
CA SER A 174 -15.28 1.74 -6.11
C SER A 174 -16.63 1.81 -6.79
#